data_7fbd1e89fcbd2ff8a00fd44ae09e0b1c
#
_entry.id   7fbd1e89fcbd2ff8a00fd44ae09e0b1c
#
_cell.length_a   1.000
_cell.length_b   1.000
_cell.length_c   1.000
_cell.angle_alpha   90.00
_cell.angle_beta   90.00
_cell.angle_gamma   90.00
#
_symmetry.space_group_name_H-M   'P 1'
#
loop_
_entity.id
_entity.type
_entity.pdbx_description
1 polymer ?
#
loop_
_entity_poly.entity_id
_entity_poly.type
_entity_poly.pdbx_seq_one_letter_code
_entity_poly.pdbx_strand_id
1 'polypeptide(L)'
;MQPDPAGHELVVNATPLGMKASDPLPLDVDRLAPGAWVGEVVMTQEYTPLLRAAQARQCHIQRGTDMLFEMIPAYLRFFDLPVATPEQLRRWQKFATDATANRVI
;
A
#
# COMPACT_ATOMS: atom_id res chain seq x y z
N MET A 1 -9.22 18.99 -10.20
CA MET A 1 -9.28 18.07 -11.36
C MET A 1 -8.82 16.71 -10.91
N GLN A 2 -9.63 15.69 -11.06
CA GLN A 2 -9.21 14.32 -10.79
C GLN A 2 -8.40 13.77 -11.97
N PRO A 3 -7.32 13.04 -11.70
CA PRO A 3 -6.62 12.32 -12.76
C PRO A 3 -7.51 11.22 -13.36
N ASP A 4 -7.38 11.02 -14.66
CA ASP A 4 -8.13 10.00 -15.38
C ASP A 4 -7.28 8.73 -15.53
N PRO A 5 -7.67 7.61 -14.91
CA PRO A 5 -6.92 6.37 -15.00
C PRO A 5 -7.21 5.56 -16.28
N ALA A 6 -8.13 6.01 -17.12
CA ALA A 6 -8.52 5.26 -18.31
C ALA A 6 -7.33 5.01 -19.23
N GLY A 7 -7.20 3.79 -19.74
CA GLY A 7 -6.16 3.40 -20.67
C GLY A 7 -4.77 3.22 -20.07
N HIS A 8 -4.62 3.34 -18.77
CA HIS A 8 -3.33 3.13 -18.09
C HIS A 8 -3.23 1.72 -17.55
N GLU A 9 -2.09 1.08 -17.73
CA GLU A 9 -1.80 -0.26 -17.22
C GLU A 9 -1.34 -0.24 -15.78
N LEU A 10 -0.77 0.87 -15.33
CA LEU A 10 -0.29 1.07 -13.96
C LEU A 10 -0.77 2.42 -13.44
N VAL A 11 -1.43 2.41 -12.31
CA VAL A 11 -1.92 3.61 -11.62
C VAL A 11 -1.44 3.56 -10.18
N VAL A 12 -0.82 4.62 -9.70
CA VAL A 12 -0.29 4.69 -8.34
C VAL A 12 -0.84 5.91 -7.62
N ASN A 13 -1.41 5.72 -6.44
CA ASN A 13 -1.80 6.82 -5.56
C ASN A 13 -0.61 7.21 -4.68
N ALA A 14 0.03 8.32 -5.02
CA ALA A 14 1.09 8.90 -4.23
C ALA A 14 0.61 10.15 -3.46
N THR A 15 -0.70 10.35 -3.34
CA THR A 15 -1.31 11.42 -2.56
C THR A 15 -1.60 10.96 -1.13
N PRO A 16 -1.89 11.86 -0.19
CA PRO A 16 -2.31 11.46 1.16
C PRO A 16 -3.78 10.97 1.22
N LEU A 17 -4.52 10.99 0.11
CA LEU A 17 -5.92 10.56 0.12
C LEU A 17 -6.03 9.06 0.38
N GLY A 18 -6.77 8.72 1.40
CA GLY A 18 -6.90 7.35 1.90
C GLY A 18 -6.27 7.16 3.27
N MET A 19 -5.53 8.15 3.78
CA MET A 19 -4.99 8.12 5.14
C MET A 19 -6.09 8.24 6.19
N LYS A 20 -7.17 8.96 5.88
CA LYS A 20 -8.33 9.11 6.75
C LYS A 20 -9.52 8.38 6.13
N ALA A 21 -10.34 7.76 6.98
CA ALA A 21 -11.54 7.05 6.52
C ALA A 21 -12.53 7.97 5.77
N SER A 22 -12.51 9.27 6.08
CA SER A 22 -13.38 10.26 5.44
C SER A 22 -12.84 10.82 4.13
N ASP A 23 -11.62 10.43 3.73
CA ASP A 23 -11.04 10.94 2.50
C ASP A 23 -11.80 10.46 1.27
N PRO A 24 -11.96 11.32 0.24
CA PRO A 24 -12.48 10.86 -1.04
C PRO A 24 -11.48 9.95 -1.75
N LEU A 25 -11.96 9.20 -2.74
CA LEU A 25 -11.07 8.46 -3.62
C LEU A 25 -10.21 9.43 -4.43
N PRO A 26 -8.92 9.09 -4.67
CA PRO A 26 -8.02 9.99 -5.41
C PRO A 26 -8.33 10.05 -6.91
N LEU A 27 -9.11 9.12 -7.43
CA LEU A 27 -9.46 9.04 -8.83
C LEU A 27 -10.81 8.32 -8.99
N ASP A 28 -11.36 8.38 -10.21
CA ASP A 28 -12.59 7.64 -10.55
C ASP A 28 -12.24 6.18 -10.83
N VAL A 29 -12.57 5.31 -9.89
CA VAL A 29 -12.27 3.87 -9.99
C VAL A 29 -13.06 3.18 -11.11
N ASP A 30 -14.19 3.74 -11.52
CA ASP A 30 -15.01 3.17 -12.60
C ASP A 30 -14.32 3.25 -13.95
N ARG A 31 -13.28 4.09 -14.06
CA ARG A 31 -12.50 4.26 -15.28
C ARG A 31 -11.21 3.45 -15.31
N LEU A 32 -10.92 2.69 -14.24
CA LEU A 32 -9.78 1.77 -14.22
C LEU A 32 -9.96 0.67 -15.26
N ALA A 33 -8.92 0.41 -16.06
CA ALA A 33 -8.94 -0.68 -17.01
C ALA A 33 -8.95 -2.03 -16.27
N PRO A 34 -9.77 -3.02 -16.69
CA PRO A 34 -9.69 -4.35 -16.11
C PRO A 34 -8.29 -4.94 -16.28
N GLY A 35 -7.77 -5.56 -15.23
CA GLY A 35 -6.42 -6.12 -15.23
C GLY A 35 -5.30 -5.11 -15.04
N ALA A 36 -5.60 -3.83 -14.87
CA ALA A 36 -4.59 -2.84 -14.54
C ALA A 36 -3.96 -3.12 -13.17
N TRP A 37 -2.74 -2.63 -12.96
CA TRP A 37 -2.09 -2.62 -11.66
C TRP A 37 -2.39 -1.31 -10.93
N VAL A 38 -2.82 -1.41 -9.69
CA VAL A 38 -3.12 -0.25 -8.85
C VAL A 38 -2.25 -0.32 -7.61
N GLY A 39 -1.37 0.66 -7.46
CA GLY A 39 -0.46 0.79 -6.34
C GLY A 39 -0.92 1.86 -5.36
N GLU A 40 -0.53 1.68 -4.10
CA GLU A 40 -0.88 2.59 -3.02
C GLU A 40 0.37 2.91 -2.19
N VAL A 41 0.57 4.17 -1.84
CA VAL A 41 1.65 4.59 -0.94
C VAL A 41 1.16 4.72 0.49
N VAL A 42 -0.15 4.93 0.69
CA VAL A 42 -0.75 5.03 2.02
C VAL A 42 -0.57 3.72 2.80
N MET A 43 -0.08 3.83 4.03
CA MET A 43 0.25 2.69 4.89
C MET A 43 -0.56 2.66 6.19
N THR A 44 -1.45 3.62 6.42
CA THR A 44 -2.25 3.70 7.65
C THR A 44 -3.24 2.57 7.77
N GLN A 45 -3.59 1.94 6.66
CA GLN A 45 -4.42 0.75 6.60
C GLN A 45 -3.92 -0.16 5.49
N GLU A 46 -4.08 -1.46 5.69
CA GLU A 46 -3.58 -2.46 4.75
C GLU A 46 -4.30 -2.40 3.40
N TYR A 47 -5.61 -2.26 3.44
CA TYR A 47 -6.46 -2.12 2.26
C TYR A 47 -7.21 -0.81 2.32
N THR A 48 -6.76 0.17 1.54
CA THR A 48 -7.44 1.45 1.42
C THR A 48 -8.73 1.30 0.60
N PRO A 49 -9.66 2.26 0.69
CA PRO A 49 -10.85 2.24 -0.19
C PRO A 49 -10.50 2.14 -1.68
N LEU A 50 -9.41 2.78 -2.13
CA LEU A 50 -8.96 2.67 -3.51
C LEU A 50 -8.58 1.22 -3.86
N LEU A 51 -7.79 0.56 -3.02
CA LEU A 51 -7.38 -0.83 -3.28
C LEU A 51 -8.57 -1.79 -3.26
N ARG A 52 -9.51 -1.58 -2.35
CA ARG A 52 -10.73 -2.39 -2.30
C ARG A 52 -11.57 -2.23 -3.57
N ALA A 53 -11.74 -1.01 -4.04
CA ALA A 53 -12.49 -0.73 -5.27
C ALA A 53 -11.78 -1.29 -6.50
N ALA A 54 -10.45 -1.15 -6.56
CA ALA A 54 -9.66 -1.72 -7.65
C ALA A 54 -9.75 -3.25 -7.68
N GLN A 55 -9.69 -3.89 -6.52
CA GLN A 55 -9.81 -5.34 -6.41
C GLN A 55 -11.18 -5.82 -6.87
N ALA A 56 -12.25 -5.09 -6.53
CA ALA A 56 -13.60 -5.40 -6.98
C ALA A 56 -13.75 -5.31 -8.50
N ARG A 57 -12.90 -4.52 -9.16
CA ARG A 57 -12.86 -4.38 -10.63
C ARG A 57 -11.85 -5.33 -11.28
N GLN A 58 -11.35 -6.31 -10.53
CA GLN A 58 -10.40 -7.31 -11.04
C GLN A 58 -9.05 -6.71 -11.47
N CYS A 59 -8.65 -5.62 -10.83
CA CYS A 59 -7.31 -5.06 -10.97
C CYS A 59 -6.34 -5.81 -10.03
N HIS A 60 -5.06 -5.81 -10.41
CA HIS A 60 -4.01 -6.23 -9.51
C HIS A 60 -3.71 -5.09 -8.54
N ILE A 61 -3.43 -5.41 -7.29
CA ILE A 61 -3.16 -4.38 -6.29
C ILE A 61 -1.79 -4.55 -5.66
N GLN A 62 -1.19 -3.43 -5.28
CA GLN A 62 0.05 -3.34 -4.52
C GLN A 62 -0.21 -2.50 -3.28
N ARG A 63 -0.14 -3.11 -2.11
CA ARG A 63 -0.35 -2.39 -0.83
C ARG A 63 0.87 -1.53 -0.52
N GLY A 64 0.65 -0.40 0.17
CA GLY A 64 1.74 0.47 0.59
C GLY A 64 2.72 -0.23 1.53
N THR A 65 2.23 -1.05 2.44
CA THR A 65 3.07 -1.83 3.36
C THR A 65 3.97 -2.82 2.63
N ASP A 66 3.50 -3.44 1.55
CA ASP A 66 4.34 -4.35 0.76
C ASP A 66 5.51 -3.60 0.11
N MET A 67 5.26 -2.41 -0.40
CA MET A 67 6.32 -1.58 -0.96
C MET A 67 7.39 -1.27 0.08
N LEU A 68 6.99 -0.93 1.29
CA LEU A 68 7.92 -0.66 2.39
C LEU A 68 8.81 -1.86 2.67
N PHE A 69 8.23 -3.06 2.82
CA PHE A 69 8.97 -4.27 3.15
C PHE A 69 9.93 -4.68 2.04
N GLU A 70 9.60 -4.39 0.79
CA GLU A 70 10.50 -4.64 -0.34
C GLU A 70 11.64 -3.63 -0.40
N MET A 71 11.42 -2.39 0.07
CA MET A 71 12.43 -1.32 0.03
C MET A 71 13.46 -1.42 1.16
N ILE A 72 13.05 -1.85 2.36
CA ILE A 72 13.95 -1.86 3.52
C ILE A 72 15.22 -2.68 3.28
N PRO A 73 15.17 -3.89 2.71
CA PRO A 73 16.39 -4.64 2.41
C PRO A 73 17.38 -3.87 1.53
N ALA A 74 16.89 -3.09 0.58
CA ALA A 74 17.73 -2.27 -0.29
C ALA A 74 18.44 -1.16 0.50
N TYR A 75 17.73 -0.52 1.43
CA TYR A 75 18.33 0.48 2.31
C TYR A 75 19.38 -0.14 3.23
N LEU A 76 19.10 -1.30 3.80
CA LEU A 76 20.06 -2.01 4.66
C LEU A 76 21.34 -2.33 3.91
N ARG A 77 21.24 -2.82 2.67
CA ARG A 77 22.41 -3.07 1.83
C ARG A 77 23.18 -1.79 1.52
N PHE A 78 22.47 -0.72 1.19
CA PHE A 78 23.10 0.57 0.87
C PHE A 78 23.92 1.11 2.04
N PHE A 79 23.41 0.98 3.28
CA PHE A 79 24.10 1.47 4.47
C PHE A 79 25.04 0.44 5.11
N ASP A 80 25.27 -0.69 4.45
CA ASP A 80 26.13 -1.78 4.94
C ASP A 80 25.70 -2.30 6.33
N LEU A 81 24.41 -2.42 6.51
CA LEU A 81 23.80 -2.97 7.73
C LEU A 81 23.38 -4.42 7.50
N PRO A 82 23.23 -5.22 8.59
CA PRO A 82 22.73 -6.58 8.45
C PRO A 82 21.40 -6.61 7.70
N VAL A 83 21.31 -7.44 6.64
CA VAL A 83 20.15 -7.49 5.78
C VAL A 83 19.08 -8.39 6.38
N ALA A 84 17.86 -7.88 6.47
CA ALA A 84 16.67 -8.65 6.80
C ALA A 84 15.83 -8.87 5.53
N THR A 85 15.16 -10.02 5.44
CA THR A 85 14.26 -10.32 4.33
C THR A 85 12.91 -9.63 4.53
N PRO A 86 12.13 -9.39 3.45
CA PRO A 86 10.77 -8.87 3.59
C PRO A 86 9.91 -9.70 4.53
N GLU A 87 10.04 -11.03 4.51
CA GLU A 87 9.29 -11.94 5.39
C GLU A 87 9.65 -11.74 6.85
N GLN A 88 10.95 -11.56 7.16
CA GLN A 88 11.39 -11.27 8.53
C GLN A 88 10.84 -9.93 9.02
N LEU A 89 10.86 -8.91 8.17
CA LEU A 89 10.34 -7.59 8.51
C LEU A 89 8.84 -7.61 8.78
N ARG A 90 8.07 -8.33 7.97
CA ARG A 90 6.63 -8.51 8.17
C ARG A 90 6.35 -9.22 9.50
N ARG A 91 7.14 -10.21 9.83
CA ARG A 91 7.02 -10.95 11.10
C ARG A 91 7.27 -10.04 12.30
N TRP A 92 8.28 -9.19 12.23
CA TRP A 92 8.60 -8.24 13.29
C TRP A 92 7.53 -7.17 13.44
N GLN A 93 6.96 -6.69 12.35
CA GLN A 93 5.85 -5.74 12.40
C GLN A 93 4.65 -6.33 13.13
N LYS A 94 4.28 -7.56 12.79
CA LYS A 94 3.17 -8.25 13.46
C LYS A 94 3.44 -8.37 14.97
N PHE A 95 4.64 -8.79 15.34
CA PHE A 95 5.03 -8.93 16.74
C PHE A 95 4.95 -7.58 17.47
N ALA A 96 5.44 -6.52 16.89
CA ALA A 96 5.39 -5.17 17.46
C ALA A 96 3.95 -4.68 17.61
N THR A 97 3.11 -4.92 16.62
CA THR A 97 1.68 -4.56 16.65
C THR A 97 0.96 -5.32 17.77
N ASP A 98 1.18 -6.63 17.86
CA ASP A 98 0.57 -7.45 18.91
C ASP A 98 1.03 -7.01 20.31
N ALA A 99 2.30 -6.72 20.47
CA ALA A 99 2.86 -6.23 21.74
C ALA A 99 2.25 -4.87 22.12
N THR A 100 2.05 -3.98 21.15
CA THR A 100 1.42 -2.67 21.37
C THR A 100 -0.05 -2.84 21.75
N ALA A 101 -0.78 -3.71 21.07
CA ALA A 101 -2.17 -4.00 21.37
C ALA A 101 -2.34 -4.55 22.80
N ASN A 102 -1.39 -5.37 23.26
CA ASN A 102 -1.41 -5.93 24.60
C ASN A 102 -1.04 -4.92 25.70
N ARG A 103 -0.48 -3.77 25.33
CA ARG A 103 -0.14 -2.70 26.28
C ARG A 103 -1.27 -1.72 26.54
N VAL A 104 -2.29 -1.73 25.69
CA VAL A 104 -3.46 -0.86 25.86
C VAL A 104 -4.37 -1.51 26.88
N ILE A 105 -4.36 -0.97 28.04
CA ILE A 105 -5.19 -1.43 29.14
C ILE A 105 -6.32 -0.42 29.35
#